data_d60953b342cd5c823e0e5f912e56639d
#
_entry.id   d60953b342cd5c823e0e5f912e56639d
#
_cell.length_a   1.000
_cell.length_b   1.000
_cell.length_c   1.000
_cell.angle_alpha   90.00
_cell.angle_beta   90.00
_cell.angle_gamma   90.00
#
_symmetry.space_group_name_H-M   'P 1'
#
loop_
_entity.id
_entity.type
_entity.pdbx_description
1 polymer ?
#
loop_
_entity_poly.entity_id
_entity_poly.type
_entity_poly.pdbx_seq_one_letter_code
_entity_poly.pdbx_strand_id
1 'polypeptide(L)'
;MATWIVGKKGEDLTPIVVYGHKSPFMLVCFLACVKAGRAYCPVDLSMPHERIAAIIKKVGNDIAFATEEIPCEVEEAKLVDFISTKEINEIIDDTCCASSKHGTTPGADSKKRCGVSVEKIGSDYWVKDDDVFYIIFTSGSTGEPKGVKISAASLESFVGWMAGIAGEDGGTFLNQAPFSFDLSVMDLYTSLCTGGTLKSIDKELQSDFKSLMEYLKDANINYWVSTPSFVDLCFTEPLFNGDTLSGLKKFLFCGEKLTKETATGLFERFKNAEIINTYGPTEATVAVTSIKIEKEMLNISRDLPIGVPKLGTELRVIDESLKEVDPPQKGELMIVGDTVSLGYFNDEEKTSKVFSELEINGKTVRAYRTGDEGYIEENGNYYITGRIDQQIKLHGYRIELGDIEQNLLKIDGISGAAVVPKESEGRIKHLVAFIVKKGSSGDFSERKLVKTELKNMLPSYMVPKKIEFVSTLPLTGNGKLDRKKLREMV
;
A
#
# COMPACT_ATOMS: atom_id res chain seq x y z
N MET A 1 14.29 -7.75 20.95
CA MET A 1 12.91 -7.83 20.42
C MET A 1 12.53 -9.23 19.94
N ALA A 2 13.14 -9.82 18.91
CA ALA A 2 12.73 -11.14 18.39
C ALA A 2 12.75 -12.25 19.47
N THR A 3 13.81 -12.32 20.30
CA THR A 3 13.88 -13.26 21.44
C THR A 3 12.74 -13.07 22.43
N TRP A 4 12.37 -11.80 22.71
CA TRP A 4 11.24 -11.49 23.57
C TRP A 4 9.92 -11.98 22.97
N ILE A 5 9.70 -11.77 21.65
CA ILE A 5 8.50 -12.27 20.95
C ILE A 5 8.40 -13.80 21.06
N VAL A 6 9.49 -14.52 20.77
CA VAL A 6 9.50 -15.99 20.89
C VAL A 6 9.24 -16.43 22.32
N GLY A 7 9.88 -15.78 23.30
CA GLY A 7 9.65 -16.10 24.73
C GLY A 7 8.21 -15.82 25.21
N LYS A 8 7.57 -14.78 24.66
CA LYS A 8 6.19 -14.40 25.02
C LYS A 8 5.13 -15.24 24.33
N LYS A 9 5.36 -15.60 23.06
CA LYS A 9 4.35 -16.21 22.16
C LYS A 9 4.59 -17.70 21.89
N GLY A 10 5.78 -18.23 22.18
CA GLY A 10 6.11 -19.64 21.93
C GLY A 10 5.84 -20.06 20.49
N GLU A 11 5.03 -21.09 20.29
CA GLU A 11 4.65 -21.64 18.98
C GLU A 11 3.50 -20.91 18.29
N ASP A 12 2.87 -19.91 18.94
CA ASP A 12 1.80 -19.10 18.33
C ASP A 12 2.39 -18.19 17.25
N LEU A 13 2.13 -18.49 15.98
CA LEU A 13 2.62 -17.75 14.79
C LEU A 13 1.64 -16.69 14.29
N THR A 14 0.61 -16.36 15.07
CA THR A 14 -0.35 -15.30 14.72
C THR A 14 0.39 -14.00 14.39
N PRO A 15 0.08 -13.33 13.27
CA PRO A 15 0.70 -12.06 12.87
C PRO A 15 0.56 -10.99 13.96
N ILE A 16 1.51 -10.05 14.01
CA ILE A 16 1.51 -8.98 15.01
C ILE A 16 1.25 -7.64 14.35
N VAL A 17 0.29 -6.88 14.88
CA VAL A 17 0.02 -5.51 14.44
C VAL A 17 1.14 -4.59 14.93
N VAL A 18 1.61 -3.70 14.03
CA VAL A 18 2.56 -2.64 14.35
C VAL A 18 1.93 -1.30 13.98
N TYR A 19 1.52 -0.55 14.99
CA TYR A 19 0.84 0.73 14.88
C TYR A 19 1.82 1.89 14.99
N GLY A 20 1.70 2.88 14.09
CA GLY A 20 2.51 4.08 14.09
C GLY A 20 2.62 4.74 12.71
N HIS A 21 3.46 5.80 12.63
CA HIS A 21 3.73 6.50 11.38
C HIS A 21 5.22 6.71 11.17
N LYS A 22 5.84 5.89 10.30
CA LYS A 22 7.24 6.04 9.84
C LYS A 22 8.32 6.13 10.92
N SER A 23 7.99 5.75 12.16
CA SER A 23 8.95 5.66 13.24
C SER A 23 10.01 4.58 12.93
N PRO A 24 11.31 4.82 13.19
CA PRO A 24 12.34 3.79 13.09
C PRO A 24 12.04 2.55 13.95
N PHE A 25 11.32 2.73 15.06
CA PHE A 25 10.90 1.60 15.91
C PHE A 25 9.88 0.68 15.21
N MET A 26 9.11 1.17 14.25
CA MET A 26 8.27 0.28 13.42
C MET A 26 9.15 -0.73 12.68
N LEU A 27 10.27 -0.29 12.11
CA LEU A 27 11.21 -1.17 11.38
C LEU A 27 11.85 -2.19 12.33
N VAL A 28 12.21 -1.77 13.55
CA VAL A 28 12.68 -2.69 14.60
C VAL A 28 11.64 -3.76 14.88
N CYS A 29 10.36 -3.37 15.01
CA CYS A 29 9.26 -4.31 15.25
C CYS A 29 9.01 -5.23 14.03
N PHE A 30 9.03 -4.71 12.78
CA PHE A 30 8.88 -5.52 11.56
C PHE A 30 9.95 -6.61 11.50
N LEU A 31 11.22 -6.23 11.63
CA LEU A 31 12.34 -7.16 11.58
C LEU A 31 12.35 -8.13 12.78
N ALA A 32 11.87 -7.68 13.94
CA ALA A 32 11.74 -8.54 15.09
C ALA A 32 10.65 -9.62 14.90
N CYS A 33 9.51 -9.25 14.31
CA CYS A 33 8.43 -10.19 13.98
C CYS A 33 8.93 -11.26 13.01
N VAL A 34 9.52 -10.88 11.88
CA VAL A 34 9.98 -11.84 10.86
C VAL A 34 11.12 -12.72 11.36
N LYS A 35 12.02 -12.20 12.20
CA LYS A 35 13.04 -13.00 12.87
C LYS A 35 12.46 -13.95 13.92
N ALA A 36 11.30 -13.67 14.45
CA ALA A 36 10.57 -14.52 15.38
C ALA A 36 9.59 -15.49 14.69
N GLY A 37 9.66 -15.62 13.35
CA GLY A 37 8.82 -16.51 12.55
C GLY A 37 7.39 -16.04 12.34
N ARG A 38 7.14 -14.72 12.45
CA ARG A 38 5.78 -14.16 12.38
C ARG A 38 5.69 -13.04 11.37
N ALA A 39 4.55 -12.98 10.66
CA ALA A 39 4.23 -11.82 9.85
C ALA A 39 3.96 -10.58 10.72
N TYR A 40 4.27 -9.39 10.19
CA TYR A 40 3.81 -8.13 10.76
C TYR A 40 2.66 -7.53 9.94
N CYS A 41 1.80 -6.74 10.60
CA CYS A 41 0.72 -5.99 9.98
C CYS A 41 0.89 -4.50 10.29
N PRO A 42 1.36 -3.67 9.34
CA PRO A 42 1.53 -2.25 9.59
C PRO A 42 0.19 -1.53 9.55
N VAL A 43 -0.07 -0.70 10.55
CA VAL A 43 -1.28 0.12 10.69
C VAL A 43 -0.89 1.57 10.92
N ASP A 44 -1.40 2.48 10.08
CA ASP A 44 -1.04 3.90 10.10
C ASP A 44 -2.05 4.75 10.88
N LEU A 45 -1.57 5.83 11.49
CA LEU A 45 -2.36 6.84 12.22
C LEU A 45 -3.50 7.46 11.41
N SER A 46 -3.41 7.44 10.07
CA SER A 46 -4.43 8.02 9.20
C SER A 46 -5.70 7.19 9.07
N MET A 47 -5.67 5.97 9.60
CA MET A 47 -6.84 5.10 9.58
C MET A 47 -7.84 5.52 10.67
N PRO A 48 -9.15 5.51 10.40
CA PRO A 48 -10.18 5.69 11.43
C PRO A 48 -10.09 4.62 12.52
N HIS A 49 -10.48 4.98 13.73
CA HIS A 49 -10.41 4.11 14.91
C HIS A 49 -11.17 2.79 14.71
N GLU A 50 -12.37 2.84 14.10
CA GLU A 50 -13.16 1.65 13.77
C GLU A 50 -12.40 0.70 12.84
N ARG A 51 -11.67 1.25 11.86
CA ARG A 51 -10.89 0.44 10.92
C ARG A 51 -9.66 -0.18 11.58
N ILE A 52 -8.98 0.57 12.47
CA ILE A 52 -7.89 0.05 13.29
C ILE A 52 -8.38 -1.12 14.14
N ALA A 53 -9.50 -0.95 14.85
CA ALA A 53 -10.12 -1.98 15.66
C ALA A 53 -10.52 -3.22 14.85
N ALA A 54 -11.09 -3.02 13.65
CA ALA A 54 -11.44 -4.12 12.74
C ALA A 54 -10.22 -4.92 12.28
N ILE A 55 -9.10 -4.26 11.96
CA ILE A 55 -7.85 -4.91 11.60
C ILE A 55 -7.29 -5.71 12.78
N ILE A 56 -7.18 -5.11 13.96
CA ILE A 56 -6.70 -5.77 15.19
C ILE A 56 -7.54 -7.02 15.48
N LYS A 57 -8.86 -6.90 15.44
CA LYS A 57 -9.77 -8.02 15.65
C LYS A 57 -9.59 -9.13 14.61
N LYS A 58 -9.38 -8.77 13.34
CA LYS A 58 -9.19 -9.73 12.25
C LYS A 58 -7.84 -10.44 12.34
N VAL A 59 -6.79 -9.75 12.78
CA VAL A 59 -5.46 -10.33 13.03
C VAL A 59 -5.53 -11.30 14.21
N GLY A 60 -6.21 -10.94 15.30
CA GLY A 60 -6.53 -11.84 16.41
C GLY A 60 -5.35 -12.16 17.33
N ASN A 61 -4.26 -11.39 17.31
CA ASN A 61 -3.17 -11.51 18.27
C ASN A 61 -3.52 -10.82 19.59
N ASP A 62 -2.98 -11.29 20.71
CA ASP A 62 -3.17 -10.69 22.04
C ASP A 62 -2.20 -9.54 22.35
N ILE A 63 -1.18 -9.33 21.49
CA ILE A 63 -0.24 -8.21 21.59
C ILE A 63 -0.15 -7.43 20.27
N ALA A 64 0.15 -6.14 20.36
CA ALA A 64 0.51 -5.28 19.24
C ALA A 64 1.62 -4.31 19.67
N PHE A 65 2.47 -3.89 18.74
CA PHE A 65 3.45 -2.82 18.99
C PHE A 65 2.85 -1.47 18.60
N ALA A 66 3.04 -0.48 19.46
CA ALA A 66 2.62 0.88 19.22
C ALA A 66 3.79 1.84 19.36
N THR A 67 4.18 2.48 18.26
CA THR A 67 5.26 3.46 18.24
C THR A 67 4.75 4.90 18.42
N GLU A 68 3.45 5.06 18.47
CA GLU A 68 2.72 6.31 18.65
C GLU A 68 1.58 6.11 19.67
N GLU A 69 0.98 7.20 20.13
CA GLU A 69 -0.15 7.18 21.04
C GLU A 69 -1.36 6.47 20.44
N ILE A 70 -1.96 5.57 21.21
CA ILE A 70 -3.12 4.80 20.77
C ILE A 70 -4.38 5.64 20.95
N PRO A 71 -5.30 5.69 19.96
CA PRO A 71 -6.59 6.34 20.14
C PRO A 71 -7.38 5.71 21.31
N CYS A 72 -7.95 6.54 22.21
CA CYS A 72 -8.66 6.11 23.40
C CYS A 72 -9.75 5.05 23.09
N GLU A 73 -10.50 5.22 22.00
CA GLU A 73 -11.57 4.30 21.58
C GLU A 73 -11.05 2.91 21.22
N VAL A 74 -9.84 2.84 20.69
CA VAL A 74 -9.18 1.57 20.36
C VAL A 74 -8.63 0.91 21.62
N GLU A 75 -8.04 1.70 22.53
CA GLU A 75 -7.51 1.23 23.81
C GLU A 75 -8.63 0.74 24.74
N GLU A 76 -9.73 1.49 24.84
CA GLU A 76 -10.91 1.13 25.65
C GLU A 76 -11.59 -0.16 25.18
N ALA A 77 -11.49 -0.49 23.90
CA ALA A 77 -12.00 -1.73 23.35
C ALA A 77 -11.27 -2.99 23.89
N LYS A 78 -10.08 -2.82 24.50
CA LYS A 78 -9.25 -3.90 25.09
C LYS A 78 -9.09 -5.12 24.20
N LEU A 79 -8.95 -4.89 22.88
CA LEU A 79 -8.81 -5.96 21.90
C LEU A 79 -7.45 -6.64 21.95
N VAL A 80 -6.43 -5.94 22.47
CA VAL A 80 -5.03 -6.34 22.43
C VAL A 80 -4.23 -5.57 23.48
N ASP A 81 -3.14 -6.16 23.98
CA ASP A 81 -2.17 -5.48 24.81
C ASP A 81 -1.18 -4.72 23.93
N PHE A 82 -1.15 -3.40 24.01
CA PHE A 82 -0.22 -2.56 23.26
C PHE A 82 1.12 -2.44 23.98
N ILE A 83 2.20 -2.74 23.26
CA ILE A 83 3.59 -2.57 23.70
C ILE A 83 4.09 -1.23 23.17
N SER A 84 4.18 -0.24 24.05
CA SER A 84 4.57 1.15 23.72
C SER A 84 6.05 1.28 23.34
N THR A 85 6.44 2.40 22.75
CA THR A 85 7.85 2.71 22.44
C THR A 85 8.74 2.64 23.68
N LYS A 86 8.23 3.04 24.86
CA LYS A 86 8.98 2.93 26.12
C LYS A 86 9.28 1.46 26.46
N GLU A 87 8.29 0.62 26.40
CA GLU A 87 8.44 -0.82 26.66
C GLU A 87 9.32 -1.50 25.59
N ILE A 88 9.21 -1.10 24.32
CA ILE A 88 10.10 -1.55 23.24
C ILE A 88 11.56 -1.22 23.59
N ASN A 89 11.87 -0.01 24.06
CA ASN A 89 13.20 0.37 24.48
C ASN A 89 13.67 -0.45 25.70
N GLU A 90 12.83 -0.64 26.70
CA GLU A 90 13.14 -1.46 27.88
C GLU A 90 13.47 -2.90 27.47
N ILE A 91 12.71 -3.50 26.54
CA ILE A 91 12.97 -4.83 26.00
C ILE A 91 14.32 -4.88 25.26
N ILE A 92 14.66 -3.83 24.50
CA ILE A 92 15.94 -3.76 23.77
C ILE A 92 17.09 -3.64 24.77
N ASP A 93 17.00 -2.78 25.78
CA ASP A 93 18.04 -2.53 26.77
C ASP A 93 18.28 -3.76 27.63
N ASP A 94 17.24 -4.42 28.12
CA ASP A 94 17.35 -5.66 28.88
C ASP A 94 18.06 -6.78 28.09
N THR A 95 17.79 -6.84 26.78
CA THR A 95 18.43 -7.80 25.85
C THR A 95 19.91 -7.47 25.64
N CYS A 96 20.28 -6.19 25.49
CA CYS A 96 21.66 -5.74 25.31
C CYS A 96 22.50 -5.95 26.60
N CYS A 97 21.94 -5.65 27.77
CA CYS A 97 22.61 -5.83 29.05
C CYS A 97 22.91 -7.32 29.38
N ALA A 98 22.04 -8.24 28.96
CA ALA A 98 22.26 -9.67 29.11
C ALA A 98 23.43 -10.20 28.23
N SER A 99 23.66 -9.58 27.08
CA SER A 99 24.73 -9.96 26.14
C SER A 99 26.12 -9.45 26.57
N SER A 100 26.20 -8.42 27.42
CA SER A 100 27.47 -7.77 27.83
C SER A 100 28.10 -8.37 29.09
N LYS A 101 27.54 -9.40 29.70
CA LYS A 101 28.10 -10.05 30.91
C LYS A 101 29.15 -11.12 30.59
N HIS A 102 30.27 -10.70 30.00
CA HIS A 102 31.56 -11.35 30.25
C HIS A 102 32.44 -10.38 31.04
N GLY A 103 32.40 -10.55 32.36
CA GLY A 103 33.37 -9.94 33.30
C GLY A 103 32.96 -8.62 33.93
N THR A 104 32.23 -8.67 35.02
CA THR A 104 32.44 -7.92 36.29
C THR A 104 31.29 -8.23 37.27
N THR A 105 31.60 -8.38 38.55
CA THR A 105 30.73 -8.78 39.65
C THR A 105 29.54 -7.82 39.86
N PRO A 106 28.31 -8.31 40.08
CA PRO A 106 27.13 -7.45 40.26
C PRO A 106 26.96 -6.97 41.70
N GLY A 107 26.62 -5.65 41.86
CA GLY A 107 26.03 -5.10 43.06
C GLY A 107 24.61 -5.60 43.30
N ALA A 108 24.24 -5.77 44.56
CA ALA A 108 23.05 -6.45 45.04
C ALA A 108 21.78 -5.60 44.98
N ASP A 109 21.16 -5.38 43.79
CA ASP A 109 19.77 -4.83 43.76
C ASP A 109 19.01 -5.08 42.42
N SER A 110 19.29 -6.17 41.74
CA SER A 110 18.57 -6.53 40.50
C SER A 110 17.84 -7.87 40.61
N LYS A 111 17.07 -8.09 41.69
CA LYS A 111 16.19 -9.24 41.81
C LYS A 111 14.76 -8.85 41.44
N LYS A 112 14.43 -8.90 40.17
CA LYS A 112 13.15 -9.29 39.54
C LYS A 112 13.16 -8.89 38.06
N ARG A 113 13.94 -9.55 37.24
CA ARG A 113 13.81 -9.44 35.78
C ARG A 113 13.90 -10.83 35.17
N CYS A 114 12.99 -11.09 34.27
CA CYS A 114 12.68 -12.32 33.58
C CYS A 114 13.94 -13.13 33.23
N GLY A 115 14.03 -14.37 33.72
CA GLY A 115 15.14 -15.30 33.52
C GLY A 115 15.10 -15.93 32.11
N VAL A 116 15.17 -15.14 31.06
CA VAL A 116 15.38 -15.67 29.70
C VAL A 116 16.85 -15.55 29.40
N SER A 117 17.54 -16.68 29.26
CA SER A 117 18.90 -16.68 28.71
C SER A 117 18.83 -16.17 27.29
N VAL A 118 19.54 -15.06 27.00
CA VAL A 118 19.52 -14.43 25.68
C VAL A 118 20.46 -15.20 24.76
N GLU A 119 20.07 -16.40 24.35
CA GLU A 119 20.62 -17.01 23.14
C GLU A 119 20.06 -16.24 21.95
N LYS A 120 20.93 -15.86 21.00
CA LYS A 120 20.50 -15.28 19.74
C LYS A 120 19.58 -16.27 19.06
N ILE A 121 18.37 -15.81 18.68
CA ILE A 121 17.47 -16.63 17.87
C ILE A 121 18.19 -17.04 16.59
N GLY A 122 18.29 -18.34 16.35
CA GLY A 122 18.83 -18.91 15.13
C GLY A 122 17.97 -18.58 13.91
N SER A 123 18.55 -18.70 12.73
CA SER A 123 17.84 -18.50 11.45
C SER A 123 16.71 -19.52 11.23
N ASP A 124 16.65 -20.59 12.00
CA ASP A 124 15.59 -21.60 11.94
C ASP A 124 14.22 -21.04 12.34
N TYR A 125 14.19 -19.97 13.13
CA TYR A 125 12.95 -19.25 13.50
C TYR A 125 12.48 -18.26 12.45
N TRP A 126 13.33 -17.84 11.51
CA TRP A 126 13.01 -16.75 10.62
C TRP A 126 11.93 -17.14 9.62
N VAL A 127 11.08 -16.19 9.30
CA VAL A 127 10.16 -16.26 8.15
C VAL A 127 10.98 -16.48 6.88
N LYS A 128 10.62 -17.50 6.09
CA LYS A 128 11.35 -17.91 4.88
C LYS A 128 10.40 -18.53 3.86
N ASP A 129 10.85 -18.65 2.63
CA ASP A 129 10.13 -19.33 1.55
C ASP A 129 8.68 -18.83 1.40
N ASP A 130 7.70 -19.69 1.52
CA ASP A 130 6.27 -19.37 1.46
C ASP A 130 5.67 -18.94 2.81
N ASP A 131 6.46 -18.79 3.88
CA ASP A 131 5.96 -18.19 5.11
C ASP A 131 5.50 -16.75 4.86
N VAL A 132 4.41 -16.34 5.52
CA VAL A 132 3.91 -14.95 5.40
C VAL A 132 4.87 -13.98 6.06
N PHE A 133 5.42 -13.06 5.27
CA PHE A 133 6.35 -12.04 5.74
C PHE A 133 5.62 -10.81 6.28
N TYR A 134 4.63 -10.31 5.54
CA TYR A 134 3.77 -9.21 5.99
C TYR A 134 2.34 -9.35 5.47
N ILE A 135 1.44 -8.64 6.14
CA ILE A 135 0.04 -8.51 5.71
C ILE A 135 -0.31 -7.03 5.63
N ILE A 136 -0.59 -6.53 4.42
CA ILE A 136 -1.09 -5.16 4.22
C ILE A 136 -2.59 -5.20 3.97
N PHE A 137 -3.33 -4.38 4.71
CA PHE A 137 -4.78 -4.29 4.60
C PHE A 137 -5.20 -3.21 3.59
N THR A 138 -6.02 -3.61 2.63
CA THR A 138 -6.60 -2.75 1.58
C THR A 138 -8.10 -2.57 1.78
N SER A 139 -8.73 -1.64 1.05
CA SER A 139 -10.19 -1.51 1.00
C SER A 139 -10.83 -2.78 0.42
N GLY A 140 -11.99 -3.15 0.92
CA GLY A 140 -12.75 -4.29 0.42
C GLY A 140 -14.14 -3.86 -0.05
N SER A 141 -14.63 -4.45 -1.12
CA SER A 141 -15.95 -4.12 -1.71
C SER A 141 -17.15 -4.33 -0.77
N THR A 142 -16.95 -5.04 0.32
CA THR A 142 -17.97 -5.32 1.35
C THR A 142 -17.92 -4.38 2.55
N GLY A 143 -17.06 -3.34 2.54
CA GLY A 143 -16.84 -2.45 3.68
C GLY A 143 -15.87 -2.98 4.74
N GLU A 144 -15.40 -4.23 4.61
CA GLU A 144 -14.44 -4.84 5.52
C GLU A 144 -13.04 -4.87 4.90
N PRO A 145 -11.97 -4.53 5.66
CA PRO A 145 -10.61 -4.53 5.13
C PRO A 145 -10.14 -5.95 4.75
N LYS A 146 -9.48 -6.05 3.58
CA LYS A 146 -8.84 -7.29 3.10
C LYS A 146 -7.35 -7.24 3.40
N GLY A 147 -6.83 -8.23 4.12
CA GLY A 147 -5.38 -8.37 4.38
C GLY A 147 -4.74 -9.22 3.28
N VAL A 148 -3.80 -8.68 2.52
CA VAL A 148 -3.05 -9.40 1.49
C VAL A 148 -1.82 -10.04 2.13
N LYS A 149 -1.68 -11.38 2.01
CA LYS A 149 -0.56 -12.15 2.58
C LYS A 149 0.60 -12.21 1.60
N ILE A 150 1.71 -11.56 1.91
CA ILE A 150 2.92 -11.63 1.08
C ILE A 150 3.93 -12.57 1.71
N SER A 151 4.43 -13.54 0.92
CA SER A 151 5.45 -14.49 1.38
C SER A 151 6.85 -13.88 1.34
N ALA A 152 7.78 -14.49 2.09
CA ALA A 152 9.19 -14.11 2.04
C ALA A 152 9.76 -14.28 0.63
N ALA A 153 9.46 -15.40 -0.04
CA ALA A 153 9.90 -15.65 -1.42
C ALA A 153 9.38 -14.59 -2.41
N SER A 154 8.09 -14.19 -2.31
CA SER A 154 7.54 -13.14 -3.17
C SER A 154 8.22 -11.78 -2.94
N LEU A 155 8.49 -11.44 -1.68
CA LEU A 155 9.24 -10.23 -1.33
C LEU A 155 10.67 -10.27 -1.83
N GLU A 156 11.38 -11.40 -1.65
CA GLU A 156 12.76 -11.58 -2.11
C GLU A 156 12.87 -11.41 -3.63
N SER A 157 11.98 -12.04 -4.39
CA SER A 157 11.92 -11.91 -5.84
C SER A 157 11.66 -10.45 -6.28
N PHE A 158 10.73 -9.76 -5.62
CA PHE A 158 10.46 -8.35 -5.91
C PHE A 158 11.65 -7.45 -5.60
N VAL A 159 12.26 -7.60 -4.41
CA VAL A 159 13.38 -6.75 -3.96
C VAL A 159 14.64 -6.99 -4.80
N GLY A 160 14.93 -8.25 -5.16
CA GLY A 160 16.04 -8.57 -6.06
C GLY A 160 15.90 -7.89 -7.43
N TRP A 161 14.70 -7.88 -7.99
CA TRP A 161 14.40 -7.15 -9.22
C TRP A 161 14.53 -5.64 -9.07
N MET A 162 14.00 -5.06 -7.98
CA MET A 162 14.09 -3.61 -7.71
C MET A 162 15.52 -3.15 -7.44
N ALA A 163 16.35 -3.97 -6.77
CA ALA A 163 17.77 -3.69 -6.60
C ALA A 163 18.50 -3.58 -7.95
N GLY A 164 18.17 -4.45 -8.92
CA GLY A 164 18.69 -4.35 -10.29
C GLY A 164 18.27 -3.06 -11.01
N ILE A 165 17.06 -2.56 -10.77
CA ILE A 165 16.56 -1.28 -11.33
C ILE A 165 17.23 -0.08 -10.64
N ALA A 166 17.29 -0.07 -9.32
CA ALA A 166 17.89 1.02 -8.55
C ALA A 166 19.41 1.08 -8.72
N GLY A 167 20.06 -0.07 -8.68
CA GLY A 167 21.50 -0.24 -8.63
C GLY A 167 21.94 -0.84 -7.30
N GLU A 168 22.96 -1.70 -7.34
CA GLU A 168 23.41 -2.49 -6.18
C GLU A 168 24.25 -1.68 -5.17
N ASP A 169 24.70 -0.49 -5.55
CA ASP A 169 25.61 0.35 -4.74
C ASP A 169 24.91 1.10 -3.59
N GLY A 170 23.65 0.83 -3.36
CA GLY A 170 22.84 1.56 -2.37
C GLY A 170 22.48 2.97 -2.83
N GLY A 171 22.24 3.87 -1.86
CA GLY A 171 21.86 5.26 -2.09
C GLY A 171 20.75 5.70 -1.13
N THR A 172 20.32 6.94 -1.23
CA THR A 172 19.24 7.48 -0.39
C THR A 172 17.91 7.38 -1.12
N PHE A 173 17.00 6.61 -0.55
CA PHE A 173 15.63 6.41 -1.03
C PHE A 173 14.67 7.33 -0.28
N LEU A 174 13.86 8.09 -1.03
CA LEU A 174 12.76 8.84 -0.45
C LEU A 174 11.62 7.87 -0.11
N ASN A 175 11.21 7.80 1.17
CA ASN A 175 10.02 7.09 1.60
C ASN A 175 8.85 8.07 1.74
N GLN A 176 7.98 8.11 0.73
CA GLN A 176 6.80 8.96 0.71
C GLN A 176 5.57 8.23 1.24
N ALA A 177 5.32 6.99 0.82
CA ALA A 177 4.16 6.22 1.25
C ALA A 177 4.25 5.79 2.72
N PRO A 178 3.15 5.75 3.49
CA PRO A 178 3.14 5.16 4.83
C PRO A 178 3.38 3.65 4.76
N PHE A 179 3.91 3.05 5.83
CA PHE A 179 4.24 1.61 5.86
C PHE A 179 3.02 0.68 5.74
N SER A 180 1.82 1.20 5.94
CA SER A 180 0.58 0.47 5.70
C SER A 180 0.17 0.39 4.22
N PHE A 181 0.97 0.97 3.31
CA PHE A 181 0.81 0.90 1.86
C PHE A 181 2.01 0.18 1.23
N ASP A 182 1.72 -0.71 0.29
CA ASP A 182 2.72 -1.57 -0.35
C ASP A 182 3.79 -0.81 -1.15
N LEU A 183 3.49 0.40 -1.62
CA LEU A 183 4.50 1.24 -2.27
C LEU A 183 5.71 1.49 -1.35
N SER A 184 5.51 1.57 -0.03
CA SER A 184 6.60 1.71 0.94
C SER A 184 7.52 0.48 1.03
N VAL A 185 7.10 -0.66 0.54
CA VAL A 185 7.92 -1.87 0.46
C VAL A 185 9.02 -1.69 -0.59
N MET A 186 8.73 -0.93 -1.68
CA MET A 186 9.68 -0.66 -2.75
C MET A 186 10.90 0.13 -2.24
N ASP A 187 10.69 1.21 -1.51
CA ASP A 187 11.80 2.02 -0.97
C ASP A 187 12.46 1.36 0.25
N LEU A 188 11.66 0.86 1.20
CA LEU A 188 12.15 0.27 2.44
C LEU A 188 13.06 -0.93 2.19
N TYR A 189 12.55 -1.97 1.52
CA TYR A 189 13.31 -3.21 1.41
C TYR A 189 14.40 -3.13 0.35
N THR A 190 14.22 -2.33 -0.72
CA THR A 190 15.30 -2.08 -1.68
C THR A 190 16.45 -1.33 -1.00
N SER A 191 16.18 -0.30 -0.19
CA SER A 191 17.25 0.39 0.55
C SER A 191 17.97 -0.53 1.53
N LEU A 192 17.25 -1.38 2.27
CA LEU A 192 17.87 -2.33 3.20
C LEU A 192 18.75 -3.35 2.51
N CYS A 193 18.30 -3.93 1.38
CA CYS A 193 19.03 -4.97 0.66
C CYS A 193 20.26 -4.44 -0.10
N THR A 194 20.25 -3.18 -0.51
CA THR A 194 21.37 -2.53 -1.20
C THR A 194 22.33 -1.79 -0.26
N GLY A 195 22.07 -1.83 1.07
CA GLY A 195 22.87 -1.08 2.04
C GLY A 195 22.67 0.44 1.95
N GLY A 196 21.54 0.87 1.42
CA GLY A 196 21.15 2.27 1.24
C GLY A 196 20.61 2.92 2.52
N THR A 197 20.13 4.15 2.37
CA THR A 197 19.52 4.95 3.42
C THR A 197 18.06 5.20 3.08
N LEU A 198 17.16 5.01 4.05
CA LEU A 198 15.75 5.38 3.92
C LEU A 198 15.51 6.78 4.49
N LYS A 199 15.08 7.72 3.66
CA LYS A 199 14.75 9.10 4.06
C LYS A 199 13.23 9.25 4.08
N SER A 200 12.63 9.08 5.25
CA SER A 200 11.17 9.20 5.42
C SER A 200 10.73 10.65 5.49
N ILE A 201 9.57 10.95 4.90
CA ILE A 201 8.86 12.23 5.03
C ILE A 201 7.50 11.99 5.68
N ASP A 202 7.19 12.76 6.73
CA ASP A 202 5.92 12.68 7.44
C ASP A 202 4.80 13.46 6.72
N LYS A 203 3.60 13.47 7.29
CA LYS A 203 2.43 14.16 6.71
C LYS A 203 2.56 15.68 6.71
N GLU A 204 3.25 16.26 7.69
CA GLU A 204 3.43 17.70 7.80
C GLU A 204 4.30 18.18 6.65
N LEU A 205 5.44 17.51 6.40
CA LEU A 205 6.30 17.78 5.26
C LEU A 205 5.59 17.53 3.91
N GLN A 206 4.74 16.50 3.82
CA GLN A 206 3.98 16.23 2.59
C GLN A 206 2.88 17.28 2.31
N SER A 207 2.50 18.10 3.28
CA SER A 207 1.53 19.19 3.13
C SER A 207 2.15 20.56 2.86
N ASP A 208 3.47 20.72 3.11
CA ASP A 208 4.24 21.95 2.88
C ASP A 208 5.44 21.67 1.97
N PHE A 209 5.24 21.85 0.66
CA PHE A 209 6.25 21.51 -0.35
C PHE A 209 7.52 22.38 -0.26
N LYS A 210 7.43 23.60 0.27
CA LYS A 210 8.60 24.43 0.50
C LYS A 210 9.48 23.85 1.60
N SER A 211 8.90 23.56 2.75
CA SER A 211 9.59 22.89 3.86
C SER A 211 10.12 21.51 3.46
N LEU A 212 9.36 20.78 2.62
CA LEU A 212 9.82 19.51 2.07
C LEU A 212 11.08 19.68 1.23
N MET A 213 11.15 20.65 0.33
CA MET A 213 12.34 20.88 -0.48
C MET A 213 13.56 21.31 0.35
N GLU A 214 13.34 22.17 1.35
CA GLU A 214 14.39 22.55 2.30
C GLU A 214 14.92 21.35 3.10
N TYR A 215 14.02 20.44 3.53
CA TYR A 215 14.38 19.19 4.23
C TYR A 215 15.15 18.21 3.34
N LEU A 216 14.82 18.14 2.06
CA LEU A 216 15.44 17.20 1.11
C LEU A 216 16.73 17.73 0.45
N LYS A 217 16.94 19.04 0.45
CA LYS A 217 18.08 19.69 -0.19
C LYS A 217 19.45 19.08 0.17
N ASP A 218 19.64 18.80 1.47
CA ASP A 218 20.90 18.25 1.99
C ASP A 218 20.85 16.74 2.21
N ALA A 219 19.74 16.09 1.83
CA ALA A 219 19.54 14.66 2.04
C ALA A 219 20.18 13.76 0.97
N ASN A 220 20.72 14.36 -0.09
CA ASN A 220 21.32 13.64 -1.24
C ASN A 220 20.44 12.48 -1.74
N ILE A 221 19.16 12.77 -2.00
CA ILE A 221 18.20 11.77 -2.51
C ILE A 221 18.67 11.25 -3.88
N ASN A 222 18.79 9.94 -4.00
CA ASN A 222 19.16 9.27 -5.25
C ASN A 222 17.95 8.63 -5.94
N TYR A 223 17.00 8.12 -5.17
CA TYR A 223 15.82 7.41 -5.65
C TYR A 223 14.56 8.03 -5.05
N TRP A 224 13.70 8.51 -5.92
CA TRP A 224 12.42 9.09 -5.55
C TRP A 224 11.32 8.05 -5.79
N VAL A 225 10.77 7.48 -4.72
CA VAL A 225 9.67 6.51 -4.80
C VAL A 225 8.37 7.21 -4.39
N SER A 226 7.43 7.33 -5.29
CA SER A 226 6.11 7.91 -5.01
C SER A 226 5.07 7.55 -6.07
N THR A 227 3.82 7.98 -5.84
CA THR A 227 2.84 8.03 -6.92
C THR A 227 3.10 9.24 -7.85
N PRO A 228 2.67 9.17 -9.12
CA PRO A 228 2.75 10.32 -10.04
C PRO A 228 2.05 11.56 -9.50
N SER A 229 0.88 11.41 -8.86
CA SER A 229 0.11 12.54 -8.33
C SER A 229 0.84 13.29 -7.22
N PHE A 230 1.71 12.64 -6.43
CA PHE A 230 2.53 13.33 -5.45
C PHE A 230 3.55 14.27 -6.12
N VAL A 231 4.17 13.83 -7.22
CA VAL A 231 5.06 14.68 -8.03
C VAL A 231 4.31 15.85 -8.65
N ASP A 232 3.07 15.63 -9.13
CA ASP A 232 2.26 16.73 -9.67
C ASP A 232 2.01 17.83 -8.64
N LEU A 233 1.82 17.47 -7.38
CA LEU A 233 1.74 18.44 -6.28
C LEU A 233 3.08 19.14 -6.05
N CYS A 234 4.20 18.42 -6.11
CA CYS A 234 5.54 19.00 -5.97
C CYS A 234 5.87 20.00 -7.08
N PHE A 235 5.27 19.90 -8.27
CA PHE A 235 5.46 20.89 -9.34
C PHE A 235 4.99 22.30 -8.99
N THR A 236 4.14 22.47 -7.97
CA THR A 236 3.75 23.78 -7.45
C THR A 236 4.91 24.53 -6.79
N GLU A 237 5.97 23.80 -6.38
CA GLU A 237 7.14 24.35 -5.74
C GLU A 237 8.28 24.54 -6.76
N PRO A 238 8.78 25.77 -6.96
CA PRO A 238 9.87 26.05 -7.90
C PRO A 238 11.19 25.35 -7.55
N LEU A 239 11.44 25.08 -6.27
CA LEU A 239 12.64 24.37 -5.80
C LEU A 239 12.60 22.86 -6.13
N PHE A 240 11.49 22.32 -6.60
CA PHE A 240 11.42 20.94 -7.06
C PHE A 240 12.06 20.83 -8.46
N ASN A 241 13.38 20.75 -8.49
CA ASN A 241 14.20 20.68 -9.72
C ASN A 241 15.54 19.96 -9.46
N GLY A 242 16.27 19.67 -10.54
CA GLY A 242 17.55 18.98 -10.51
C GLY A 242 18.70 19.77 -9.89
N ASP A 243 18.60 21.08 -9.76
CA ASP A 243 19.64 21.89 -9.09
C ASP A 243 19.50 21.73 -7.56
N THR A 244 18.29 21.69 -7.05
CA THR A 244 18.00 21.46 -5.61
C THR A 244 18.25 20.01 -5.21
N LEU A 245 17.80 19.05 -6.03
CA LEU A 245 17.92 17.62 -5.80
C LEU A 245 18.98 17.02 -6.75
N SER A 246 20.19 17.58 -6.71
CA SER A 246 21.28 17.26 -7.67
C SER A 246 21.77 15.81 -7.62
N GLY A 247 21.55 15.10 -6.51
CA GLY A 247 21.86 13.68 -6.35
C GLY A 247 20.84 12.72 -6.96
N LEU A 248 19.70 13.23 -7.45
CA LEU A 248 18.60 12.39 -7.90
C LEU A 248 18.92 11.69 -9.22
N LYS A 249 18.90 10.36 -9.19
CA LYS A 249 19.20 9.48 -10.33
C LYS A 249 17.93 8.94 -11.00
N LYS A 250 16.92 8.53 -10.19
CA LYS A 250 15.71 7.89 -10.72
C LYS A 250 14.46 8.28 -9.96
N PHE A 251 13.39 8.48 -10.71
CA PHE A 251 12.02 8.45 -10.23
C PHE A 251 11.46 7.04 -10.45
N LEU A 252 10.89 6.44 -9.41
CA LEU A 252 10.27 5.12 -9.42
C LEU A 252 8.78 5.30 -9.11
N PHE A 253 7.93 5.15 -10.11
CA PHE A 253 6.49 5.37 -9.99
C PHE A 253 5.72 4.07 -9.97
N CYS A 254 4.80 3.94 -9.03
CA CYS A 254 3.79 2.89 -8.97
C CYS A 254 2.49 3.44 -8.36
N GLY A 255 1.42 2.66 -8.47
CA GLY A 255 0.16 2.92 -7.78
C GLY A 255 -0.86 3.73 -8.58
N GLU A 256 -0.45 4.54 -9.54
CA GLU A 256 -1.32 5.34 -10.41
C GLU A 256 -0.79 5.36 -11.85
N LYS A 257 -1.64 5.84 -12.76
CA LYS A 257 -1.25 6.09 -14.14
C LYS A 257 -0.25 7.24 -14.21
N LEU A 258 0.94 7.00 -14.73
CA LEU A 258 1.88 8.06 -15.08
C LEU A 258 1.37 8.76 -16.36
N THR A 259 1.11 10.06 -16.28
CA THR A 259 0.65 10.82 -17.43
C THR A 259 1.83 11.43 -18.19
N LYS A 260 1.59 11.79 -19.44
CA LYS A 260 2.59 12.48 -20.26
C LYS A 260 2.95 13.86 -19.72
N GLU A 261 1.96 14.55 -19.15
CA GLU A 261 2.13 15.87 -18.53
C GLU A 261 3.12 15.77 -17.35
N THR A 262 2.94 14.77 -16.47
CA THR A 262 3.87 14.52 -15.36
C THR A 262 5.28 14.21 -15.88
N ALA A 263 5.39 13.30 -16.86
CA ALA A 263 6.67 12.92 -17.44
C ALA A 263 7.36 14.10 -18.14
N THR A 264 6.60 14.94 -18.88
CA THR A 264 7.11 16.17 -19.52
C THR A 264 7.69 17.12 -18.48
N GLY A 265 6.92 17.44 -17.42
CA GLY A 265 7.39 18.31 -16.34
C GLY A 265 8.65 17.80 -15.65
N LEU A 266 8.78 16.47 -15.49
CA LEU A 266 9.99 15.86 -14.96
C LEU A 266 11.18 16.02 -15.92
N PHE A 267 11.04 15.75 -17.20
CA PHE A 267 12.12 15.94 -18.19
C PHE A 267 12.59 17.39 -18.31
N GLU A 268 11.70 18.35 -18.08
CA GLU A 268 12.04 19.77 -18.06
C GLU A 268 12.86 20.15 -16.83
N ARG A 269 12.48 19.63 -15.65
CA ARG A 269 13.08 20.01 -14.37
C ARG A 269 14.26 19.16 -13.94
N PHE A 270 14.34 17.89 -14.40
CA PHE A 270 15.34 16.90 -14.01
C PHE A 270 16.02 16.27 -15.23
N LYS A 271 16.98 16.97 -15.80
CA LYS A 271 17.62 16.58 -17.08
C LYS A 271 18.41 15.27 -17.00
N ASN A 272 18.89 14.91 -15.81
CA ASN A 272 19.78 13.76 -15.60
C ASN A 272 19.10 12.59 -14.87
N ALA A 273 17.87 12.73 -14.42
CA ALA A 273 17.15 11.67 -13.74
C ALA A 273 16.34 10.81 -14.72
N GLU A 274 16.37 9.51 -14.53
CA GLU A 274 15.56 8.56 -15.27
C GLU A 274 14.15 8.50 -14.68
N ILE A 275 13.15 8.26 -15.53
CA ILE A 275 11.75 8.07 -15.12
C ILE A 275 11.41 6.62 -15.37
N ILE A 276 11.16 5.87 -14.31
CA ILE A 276 10.77 4.46 -14.37
C ILE A 276 9.29 4.34 -13.97
N ASN A 277 8.48 3.89 -14.92
CA ASN A 277 7.07 3.57 -14.68
C ASN A 277 6.97 2.09 -14.34
N THR A 278 6.33 1.75 -13.22
CA THR A 278 6.09 0.37 -12.80
C THR A 278 4.59 0.15 -12.58
N TYR A 279 4.16 -1.10 -12.70
CA TYR A 279 2.78 -1.48 -12.45
C TYR A 279 2.71 -2.80 -11.69
N GLY A 280 1.78 -2.87 -10.76
CA GLY A 280 1.35 -4.03 -10.04
C GLY A 280 0.30 -3.69 -8.99
N PRO A 281 -0.51 -4.68 -8.57
CA PRO A 281 -1.38 -4.58 -7.39
C PRO A 281 -0.67 -5.12 -6.15
N THR A 282 -1.19 -4.80 -4.98
CA THR A 282 -0.73 -5.33 -3.68
C THR A 282 -0.72 -6.87 -3.67
N GLU A 283 -1.68 -7.50 -4.35
CA GLU A 283 -1.82 -8.95 -4.50
C GLU A 283 -0.70 -9.61 -5.33
N ALA A 284 0.17 -8.81 -5.94
CA ALA A 284 1.35 -9.31 -6.66
C ALA A 284 2.65 -8.60 -6.22
N THR A 285 2.72 -8.25 -4.94
CA THR A 285 3.90 -7.67 -4.29
C THR A 285 4.38 -6.38 -4.96
N VAL A 286 3.58 -5.31 -4.81
CA VAL A 286 3.86 -3.92 -5.24
C VAL A 286 3.85 -3.71 -6.75
N ALA A 287 4.77 -4.35 -7.49
CA ALA A 287 4.91 -4.16 -8.93
C ALA A 287 5.48 -5.40 -9.61
N VAL A 288 5.07 -5.62 -10.86
CA VAL A 288 5.48 -6.78 -11.67
C VAL A 288 6.01 -6.40 -13.05
N THR A 289 5.78 -5.16 -13.50
CA THR A 289 6.30 -4.65 -14.76
C THR A 289 7.07 -3.35 -14.55
N SER A 290 7.97 -3.04 -15.47
CA SER A 290 8.65 -1.74 -15.51
C SER A 290 9.00 -1.31 -16.93
N ILE A 291 9.12 0.00 -17.11
CA ILE A 291 9.66 0.60 -18.30
C ILE A 291 10.34 1.93 -17.96
N LYS A 292 11.50 2.18 -18.55
CA LYS A 292 12.09 3.50 -18.59
C LYS A 292 11.33 4.36 -19.61
N ILE A 293 10.82 5.49 -19.17
CA ILE A 293 10.13 6.43 -20.05
C ILE A 293 11.18 7.24 -20.81
N GLU A 294 11.08 7.20 -22.13
CA GLU A 294 11.92 8.01 -23.04
C GLU A 294 11.09 9.18 -23.63
N LYS A 295 11.77 10.28 -23.97
CA LYS A 295 11.10 11.49 -24.46
C LYS A 295 10.27 11.26 -25.72
N GLU A 296 10.68 10.34 -26.56
CA GLU A 296 10.01 9.94 -27.80
C GLU A 296 8.61 9.37 -27.52
N MET A 297 8.41 8.73 -26.38
CA MET A 297 7.12 8.16 -25.98
C MET A 297 6.06 9.23 -25.69
N LEU A 298 6.48 10.48 -25.40
CA LEU A 298 5.55 11.59 -25.16
C LEU A 298 4.84 12.05 -26.43
N ASN A 299 5.43 11.80 -27.60
CA ASN A 299 4.91 12.21 -28.89
C ASN A 299 3.87 11.25 -29.51
N ILE A 300 3.67 10.08 -28.87
CA ILE A 300 2.72 9.08 -29.36
C ILE A 300 1.31 9.48 -28.88
N SER A 301 0.26 9.25 -29.68
CA SER A 301 -1.12 9.69 -29.35
C SER A 301 -1.79 8.94 -28.19
N ARG A 302 -1.24 7.79 -27.76
CA ARG A 302 -1.74 6.94 -26.68
C ARG A 302 -1.10 7.22 -25.33
N ASP A 303 -1.61 6.58 -24.30
CA ASP A 303 -1.05 6.61 -22.94
C ASP A 303 0.37 6.02 -22.87
N LEU A 304 1.08 6.32 -21.78
CA LEU A 304 2.39 5.71 -21.52
C LEU A 304 2.22 4.23 -21.16
N PRO A 305 3.13 3.35 -21.63
CA PRO A 305 3.08 1.92 -21.31
C PRO A 305 3.39 1.66 -19.83
N ILE A 306 2.93 0.50 -19.35
CA ILE A 306 3.35 -0.04 -18.05
C ILE A 306 4.59 -0.94 -18.17
N GLY A 307 5.08 -1.15 -19.40
CA GLY A 307 6.30 -1.88 -19.69
C GLY A 307 6.11 -3.39 -19.84
N VAL A 308 7.18 -4.11 -19.50
CA VAL A 308 7.25 -5.58 -19.63
C VAL A 308 7.35 -6.23 -18.25
N PRO A 309 6.87 -7.48 -18.09
CA PRO A 309 7.00 -8.21 -16.83
C PRO A 309 8.46 -8.45 -16.44
N LYS A 310 8.72 -8.48 -15.13
CA LYS A 310 9.99 -8.92 -14.58
C LYS A 310 10.24 -10.41 -14.87
N LEU A 311 11.49 -10.83 -14.83
CA LEU A 311 11.85 -12.24 -14.91
C LEU A 311 11.13 -13.06 -13.80
N GLY A 312 10.61 -14.22 -14.13
CA GLY A 312 9.85 -15.07 -13.20
C GLY A 312 8.36 -14.70 -13.10
N THR A 313 7.90 -13.71 -13.88
CA THR A 313 6.49 -13.30 -13.94
C THR A 313 6.03 -13.23 -15.39
N GLU A 314 4.80 -13.72 -15.66
CA GLU A 314 4.07 -13.53 -16.91
C GLU A 314 2.89 -12.59 -16.68
N LEU A 315 2.60 -11.74 -17.65
CA LEU A 315 1.38 -10.94 -17.67
C LEU A 315 0.57 -11.40 -18.89
N ARG A 316 -0.59 -12.00 -18.65
CA ARG A 316 -1.47 -12.53 -19.68
C ARG A 316 -2.67 -11.63 -19.87
N VAL A 317 -3.14 -11.49 -21.11
CA VAL A 317 -4.39 -10.79 -21.43
C VAL A 317 -5.43 -11.85 -21.69
N ILE A 318 -6.50 -11.90 -20.87
CA ILE A 318 -7.50 -12.98 -20.91
C ILE A 318 -8.91 -12.43 -21.16
N ASP A 319 -9.74 -13.25 -21.80
CA ASP A 319 -11.17 -13.00 -21.99
C ASP A 319 -12.02 -13.43 -20.77
N GLU A 320 -13.34 -13.24 -20.86
CA GLU A 320 -14.30 -13.66 -19.82
C GLU A 320 -14.31 -15.18 -19.58
N SER A 321 -13.82 -15.98 -20.54
CA SER A 321 -13.69 -17.44 -20.43
C SER A 321 -12.33 -17.87 -19.87
N LEU A 322 -11.52 -16.92 -19.39
CA LEU A 322 -10.14 -17.09 -18.88
C LEU A 322 -9.16 -17.62 -19.94
N LYS A 323 -9.44 -17.41 -21.22
CA LYS A 323 -8.53 -17.75 -22.33
C LYS A 323 -7.71 -16.53 -22.70
N GLU A 324 -6.45 -16.79 -22.97
CA GLU A 324 -5.54 -15.77 -23.50
C GLU A 324 -6.01 -15.31 -24.88
N VAL A 325 -5.97 -14.00 -25.10
CA VAL A 325 -6.36 -13.37 -26.36
C VAL A 325 -5.15 -12.93 -27.17
N ASP A 326 -5.30 -12.92 -28.49
CA ASP A 326 -4.22 -12.52 -29.39
C ASP A 326 -3.98 -11.00 -29.34
N PRO A 327 -2.72 -10.53 -29.35
CA PRO A 327 -2.40 -9.11 -29.49
C PRO A 327 -2.96 -8.50 -30.78
N PRO A 328 -3.43 -7.26 -30.79
CA PRO A 328 -3.53 -6.30 -29.67
C PRO A 328 -4.93 -6.29 -29.00
N GLN A 329 -5.61 -7.41 -28.97
CA GLN A 329 -6.95 -7.50 -28.36
C GLN A 329 -6.90 -7.17 -26.87
N LYS A 330 -7.93 -6.45 -26.40
CA LYS A 330 -8.08 -6.11 -24.99
C LYS A 330 -8.70 -7.25 -24.20
N GLY A 331 -8.29 -7.37 -22.95
CA GLY A 331 -8.84 -8.29 -21.98
C GLY A 331 -8.44 -7.93 -20.56
N GLU A 332 -8.79 -8.80 -19.60
CA GLU A 332 -8.33 -8.67 -18.24
C GLU A 332 -6.85 -9.04 -18.13
N LEU A 333 -6.08 -8.24 -17.41
CA LEU A 333 -4.69 -8.58 -17.10
C LEU A 333 -4.65 -9.63 -15.98
N MET A 334 -4.01 -10.76 -16.23
CA MET A 334 -3.76 -11.81 -15.25
C MET A 334 -2.25 -11.93 -15.00
N ILE A 335 -1.83 -11.81 -13.77
CA ILE A 335 -0.44 -11.94 -13.34
C ILE A 335 -0.19 -13.40 -12.94
N VAL A 336 0.86 -14.00 -13.47
CA VAL A 336 1.28 -15.37 -13.15
C VAL A 336 2.74 -15.36 -12.77
N GLY A 337 3.08 -15.82 -11.56
CA GLY A 337 4.50 -15.85 -11.19
C GLY A 337 4.77 -15.81 -9.69
N ASP A 338 6.05 -15.65 -9.40
CA ASP A 338 6.67 -15.77 -8.07
C ASP A 338 6.32 -14.65 -7.09
N THR A 339 5.89 -13.48 -7.60
CA THR A 339 5.45 -12.35 -6.78
C THR A 339 3.96 -12.37 -6.43
N VAL A 340 3.17 -13.30 -6.99
CA VAL A 340 1.76 -13.45 -6.64
C VAL A 340 1.62 -13.90 -5.19
N SER A 341 0.83 -13.17 -4.42
CA SER A 341 0.63 -13.35 -2.99
C SER A 341 -0.02 -14.71 -2.63
N LEU A 342 -0.05 -15.01 -1.34
CA LEU A 342 -0.73 -16.20 -0.80
C LEU A 342 -2.24 -16.01 -0.64
N GLY A 343 -2.82 -15.00 -1.28
CA GLY A 343 -4.23 -14.66 -1.16
C GLY A 343 -4.55 -13.78 0.04
N TYR A 344 -5.83 -13.72 0.40
CA TYR A 344 -6.33 -12.86 1.47
C TYR A 344 -6.30 -13.57 2.82
N PHE A 345 -5.90 -12.85 3.85
CA PHE A 345 -5.82 -13.35 5.23
C PHE A 345 -7.22 -13.60 5.80
N ASN A 346 -7.46 -14.83 6.24
CA ASN A 346 -8.74 -15.30 6.78
C ASN A 346 -9.94 -14.98 5.86
N ASP A 347 -9.77 -15.17 4.53
CA ASP A 347 -10.83 -14.90 3.54
C ASP A 347 -10.64 -15.77 2.29
N GLU A 348 -10.85 -17.09 2.43
CA GLU A 348 -10.71 -18.08 1.36
C GLU A 348 -11.75 -17.86 0.26
N GLU A 349 -12.95 -17.38 0.61
CA GLU A 349 -14.00 -17.11 -0.38
C GLU A 349 -13.58 -16.02 -1.37
N LYS A 350 -13.01 -14.91 -0.88
CA LYS A 350 -12.50 -13.85 -1.77
C LYS A 350 -11.22 -14.30 -2.48
N THR A 351 -10.38 -15.09 -1.81
CA THR A 351 -9.16 -15.63 -2.42
C THR A 351 -9.49 -16.47 -3.65
N SER A 352 -10.38 -17.44 -3.54
CA SER A 352 -10.73 -18.35 -4.63
C SER A 352 -11.39 -17.67 -5.83
N LYS A 353 -11.92 -16.45 -5.68
CA LYS A 353 -12.55 -15.71 -6.78
C LYS A 353 -11.54 -15.09 -7.74
N VAL A 354 -10.34 -14.76 -7.28
CA VAL A 354 -9.37 -13.99 -8.07
C VAL A 354 -7.97 -14.62 -8.11
N PHE A 355 -7.67 -15.55 -7.20
CA PHE A 355 -6.43 -16.34 -7.23
C PHE A 355 -6.69 -17.74 -7.77
N SER A 356 -5.71 -18.27 -8.45
CA SER A 356 -5.69 -19.65 -8.97
C SER A 356 -4.25 -20.16 -9.02
N GLU A 357 -4.11 -21.45 -9.27
CA GLU A 357 -2.83 -22.11 -9.52
C GLU A 357 -2.83 -22.67 -10.93
N LEU A 358 -1.72 -22.52 -11.64
CA LEU A 358 -1.52 -22.99 -12.99
C LEU A 358 -0.31 -23.94 -13.05
N GLU A 359 -0.43 -25.03 -13.81
CA GLU A 359 0.70 -25.90 -14.08
C GLU A 359 1.50 -25.38 -15.28
N ILE A 360 2.72 -24.91 -15.02
CA ILE A 360 3.62 -24.38 -16.05
C ILE A 360 4.94 -25.17 -16.00
N ASN A 361 5.27 -25.87 -17.06
CA ASN A 361 6.49 -26.68 -17.16
C ASN A 361 6.67 -27.69 -16.00
N GLY A 362 5.57 -28.26 -15.51
CA GLY A 362 5.57 -29.23 -14.39
C GLY A 362 5.77 -28.59 -13.01
N LYS A 363 5.56 -27.29 -12.90
CA LYS A 363 5.58 -26.54 -11.63
C LYS A 363 4.23 -25.86 -11.42
N THR A 364 3.72 -25.92 -10.22
CA THR A 364 2.54 -25.15 -9.80
C THR A 364 2.95 -23.71 -9.57
N VAL A 365 2.31 -22.77 -10.28
CA VAL A 365 2.59 -21.32 -10.22
C VAL A 365 1.32 -20.56 -9.87
N ARG A 366 1.40 -19.64 -8.93
CA ARG A 366 0.25 -18.81 -8.52
C ARG A 366 -0.11 -17.80 -9.62
N ALA A 367 -1.41 -17.57 -9.79
CA ALA A 367 -1.97 -16.59 -10.71
C ALA A 367 -2.98 -15.69 -10.01
N TYR A 368 -3.05 -14.43 -10.43
CA TYR A 368 -3.97 -13.42 -9.88
C TYR A 368 -4.65 -12.64 -11.01
N ARG A 369 -5.97 -12.58 -10.98
CA ARG A 369 -6.80 -11.76 -11.86
C ARG A 369 -6.90 -10.34 -11.29
N THR A 370 -6.39 -9.36 -12.04
CA THR A 370 -6.20 -8.01 -11.51
C THR A 370 -7.48 -7.17 -11.50
N GLY A 371 -8.44 -7.47 -12.37
CA GLY A 371 -9.57 -6.59 -12.68
C GLY A 371 -9.18 -5.36 -13.50
N ASP A 372 -7.91 -5.22 -13.91
CA ASP A 372 -7.47 -4.19 -14.85
C ASP A 372 -7.65 -4.67 -16.29
N GLU A 373 -8.26 -3.83 -17.15
CA GLU A 373 -8.34 -4.05 -18.57
C GLU A 373 -7.08 -3.51 -19.26
N GLY A 374 -6.49 -4.31 -20.14
CA GLY A 374 -5.30 -3.91 -20.86
C GLY A 374 -5.09 -4.71 -22.15
N TYR A 375 -3.98 -4.44 -22.79
CA TYR A 375 -3.53 -5.15 -24.01
C TYR A 375 -2.01 -5.09 -24.11
N ILE A 376 -1.46 -5.99 -24.94
CA ILE A 376 -0.04 -6.01 -25.31
C ILE A 376 0.11 -5.58 -26.78
N GLU A 377 1.17 -4.83 -27.09
CA GLU A 377 1.53 -4.48 -28.44
C GLU A 377 2.63 -5.38 -29.03
N GLU A 378 2.84 -5.29 -30.34
CA GLU A 378 3.89 -6.03 -31.05
C GLU A 378 5.30 -5.77 -30.51
N ASN A 379 5.55 -4.62 -29.91
CA ASN A 379 6.82 -4.27 -29.26
C ASN A 379 7.00 -4.92 -27.89
N GLY A 380 6.02 -5.70 -27.41
CA GLY A 380 6.02 -6.39 -26.12
C GLY A 380 5.58 -5.54 -24.94
N ASN A 381 5.30 -4.24 -25.11
CA ASN A 381 4.85 -3.40 -24.03
C ASN A 381 3.35 -3.56 -23.73
N TYR A 382 3.01 -3.60 -22.46
CA TYR A 382 1.64 -3.63 -21.97
C TYR A 382 1.11 -2.24 -21.69
N TYR A 383 -0.20 -2.09 -21.89
CA TYR A 383 -0.96 -0.85 -21.67
C TYR A 383 -2.22 -1.15 -20.88
N ILE A 384 -2.57 -0.27 -19.95
CA ILE A 384 -3.85 -0.32 -19.20
C ILE A 384 -4.83 0.63 -19.85
N THR A 385 -6.06 0.17 -20.08
CA THR A 385 -7.15 0.97 -20.66
C THR A 385 -8.21 1.36 -19.65
N GLY A 386 -8.28 0.65 -18.52
CA GLY A 386 -9.25 0.94 -17.46
C GLY A 386 -9.36 -0.16 -16.43
N ARG A 387 -10.50 -0.17 -15.74
CA ARG A 387 -10.89 -1.22 -14.79
C ARG A 387 -12.17 -1.90 -15.25
N ILE A 388 -12.23 -3.22 -15.09
CA ILE A 388 -13.43 -4.02 -15.33
C ILE A 388 -14.40 -3.88 -14.15
N ASP A 389 -13.86 -3.71 -12.93
CA ASP A 389 -14.61 -3.50 -11.71
C ASP A 389 -14.82 -2.01 -11.36
N GLN A 390 -15.28 -1.74 -10.15
CA GLN A 390 -15.56 -0.39 -9.66
C GLN A 390 -14.47 0.17 -8.76
N GLN A 391 -13.31 -0.43 -8.75
CA GLN A 391 -12.17 0.06 -8.03
C GLN A 391 -11.56 1.25 -8.77
N ILE A 392 -11.06 2.20 -8.01
CA ILE A 392 -10.34 3.36 -8.54
C ILE A 392 -9.02 3.57 -7.79
N LYS A 393 -8.14 4.37 -8.40
CA LYS A 393 -6.94 4.88 -7.75
C LYS A 393 -7.05 6.40 -7.66
N LEU A 394 -6.97 6.95 -6.44
CA LEU A 394 -7.07 8.39 -6.18
C LEU A 394 -5.97 8.81 -5.22
N HIS A 395 -5.05 9.67 -5.67
CA HIS A 395 -3.85 10.09 -4.93
C HIS A 395 -3.02 8.93 -4.40
N GLY A 396 -2.90 7.87 -5.19
CA GLY A 396 -2.19 6.63 -4.85
C GLY A 396 -2.99 5.64 -4.00
N TYR A 397 -4.12 6.05 -3.47
CA TYR A 397 -4.97 5.18 -2.66
C TYR A 397 -5.86 4.30 -3.54
N ARG A 398 -5.83 3.00 -3.27
CA ARG A 398 -6.74 2.02 -3.86
C ARG A 398 -8.09 2.09 -3.15
N ILE A 399 -9.14 2.47 -3.85
CA ILE A 399 -10.48 2.71 -3.30
C ILE A 399 -11.49 1.84 -4.02
N GLU A 400 -12.17 1.01 -3.26
CA GLU A 400 -13.39 0.33 -3.69
C GLU A 400 -14.57 1.28 -3.50
N LEU A 401 -15.22 1.69 -4.57
CA LEU A 401 -16.41 2.59 -4.46
C LEU A 401 -17.52 1.94 -3.64
N GLY A 402 -17.65 0.61 -3.71
CA GLY A 402 -18.59 -0.16 -2.90
C GLY A 402 -18.34 -0.07 -1.40
N ASP A 403 -17.08 0.07 -0.95
CA ASP A 403 -16.74 0.28 0.47
C ASP A 403 -17.37 1.59 0.99
N ILE A 404 -17.25 2.67 0.20
CA ILE A 404 -17.86 3.96 0.55
C ILE A 404 -19.40 3.86 0.55
N GLU A 405 -19.98 3.19 -0.45
CA GLU A 405 -21.43 3.01 -0.57
C GLU A 405 -22.00 2.22 0.60
N GLN A 406 -21.35 1.14 1.01
CA GLN A 406 -21.76 0.34 2.17
C GLN A 406 -21.70 1.14 3.47
N ASN A 407 -20.67 1.97 3.66
CA ASN A 407 -20.55 2.81 4.84
C ASN A 407 -21.57 3.97 4.82
N LEU A 408 -21.91 4.53 3.66
CA LEU A 408 -23.03 5.47 3.53
C LEU A 408 -24.37 4.87 3.95
N LEU A 409 -24.63 3.61 3.58
CA LEU A 409 -25.86 2.90 3.94
C LEU A 409 -25.99 2.59 5.45
N LYS A 410 -24.89 2.64 6.21
CA LYS A 410 -24.92 2.51 7.68
C LYS A 410 -25.40 3.80 8.37
N ILE A 411 -25.37 4.95 7.69
CA ILE A 411 -25.80 6.24 8.22
C ILE A 411 -27.33 6.27 8.28
N ASP A 412 -27.87 6.66 9.43
CA ASP A 412 -29.31 6.64 9.68
C ASP A 412 -30.11 7.48 8.66
N GLY A 413 -31.18 6.87 8.16
CA GLY A 413 -32.09 7.46 7.18
C GLY A 413 -31.61 7.40 5.72
N ILE A 414 -30.41 6.92 5.42
CA ILE A 414 -29.93 6.69 4.04
C ILE A 414 -30.44 5.33 3.56
N SER A 415 -31.23 5.34 2.48
CA SER A 415 -31.84 4.14 1.88
C SER A 415 -31.19 3.72 0.55
N GLY A 416 -30.34 4.57 -0.01
CA GLY A 416 -29.60 4.29 -1.26
C GLY A 416 -28.38 5.18 -1.38
N ALA A 417 -27.30 4.61 -1.86
CA ALA A 417 -26.04 5.32 -2.08
C ALA A 417 -25.35 4.84 -3.35
N ALA A 418 -24.75 5.77 -4.06
CA ALA A 418 -23.88 5.50 -5.21
C ALA A 418 -22.72 6.50 -5.24
N VAL A 419 -21.52 6.03 -5.52
CA VAL A 419 -20.33 6.88 -5.60
C VAL A 419 -19.72 6.78 -6.99
N VAL A 420 -19.37 7.93 -7.57
CA VAL A 420 -18.69 7.98 -8.87
C VAL A 420 -17.49 8.93 -8.79
N PRO A 421 -16.42 8.65 -9.56
CA PRO A 421 -15.31 9.57 -9.71
C PRO A 421 -15.69 10.74 -10.63
N LYS A 422 -15.24 11.94 -10.28
CA LYS A 422 -15.17 13.09 -11.19
C LYS A 422 -13.81 13.09 -11.86
N GLU A 423 -13.81 12.89 -13.16
CA GLU A 423 -12.61 12.87 -13.98
C GLU A 423 -12.45 14.18 -14.76
N SER A 424 -11.21 14.60 -14.92
CA SER A 424 -10.81 15.72 -15.79
C SER A 424 -9.37 15.47 -16.26
N GLU A 425 -9.13 15.68 -17.55
CA GLU A 425 -7.79 15.51 -18.16
C GLU A 425 -7.19 14.12 -17.93
N GLY A 426 -8.04 13.07 -18.03
CA GLY A 426 -7.63 11.68 -17.83
C GLY A 426 -7.29 11.28 -16.40
N ARG A 427 -7.65 12.13 -15.39
CA ARG A 427 -7.40 11.88 -13.96
C ARG A 427 -8.66 12.03 -13.13
N ILE A 428 -8.73 11.23 -12.07
CA ILE A 428 -9.76 11.38 -11.04
C ILE A 428 -9.38 12.57 -10.15
N LYS A 429 -10.22 13.59 -10.11
CA LYS A 429 -10.02 14.80 -9.29
C LYS A 429 -10.62 14.63 -7.87
N HIS A 430 -11.75 13.99 -7.75
CA HIS A 430 -12.41 13.70 -6.49
C HIS A 430 -13.60 12.75 -6.67
N LEU A 431 -14.15 12.29 -5.55
CA LEU A 431 -15.36 11.47 -5.50
C LEU A 431 -16.61 12.33 -5.30
N VAL A 432 -17.71 11.89 -5.91
CA VAL A 432 -19.07 12.43 -5.71
C VAL A 432 -19.98 11.31 -5.27
N ALA A 433 -20.67 11.48 -4.13
CA ALA A 433 -21.67 10.56 -3.63
C ALA A 433 -23.08 11.06 -3.96
N PHE A 434 -23.92 10.20 -4.50
CA PHE A 434 -25.36 10.40 -4.65
C PHE A 434 -26.09 9.58 -3.59
N ILE A 435 -26.95 10.22 -2.80
CA ILE A 435 -27.63 9.59 -1.67
C ILE A 435 -29.14 9.77 -1.77
N VAL A 436 -29.86 8.69 -1.46
CA VAL A 436 -31.31 8.71 -1.27
C VAL A 436 -31.60 8.71 0.22
N LYS A 437 -32.16 9.80 0.74
CA LYS A 437 -32.57 9.93 2.13
C LYS A 437 -33.97 10.54 2.21
N LYS A 438 -34.91 9.84 2.85
CA LYS A 438 -36.28 10.30 2.95
C LYS A 438 -36.39 11.52 3.86
N GLY A 439 -37.08 12.57 3.37
CA GLY A 439 -37.25 13.81 4.12
C GLY A 439 -36.02 14.70 4.21
N SER A 440 -34.99 14.42 3.41
CA SER A 440 -33.76 15.23 3.33
C SER A 440 -34.07 16.61 2.75
N SER A 441 -33.52 17.66 3.38
CA SER A 441 -33.49 19.03 2.83
C SER A 441 -32.39 19.20 1.78
N GLY A 442 -31.39 18.32 1.80
CA GLY A 442 -30.21 18.42 0.98
C GLY A 442 -29.37 19.68 1.25
N ASP A 443 -29.54 20.31 2.41
CA ASP A 443 -28.83 21.53 2.78
C ASP A 443 -27.34 21.28 3.15
N PHE A 444 -26.63 22.37 3.40
CA PHE A 444 -25.23 22.31 3.76
C PHE A 444 -24.97 21.56 5.08
N SER A 445 -25.86 21.72 6.05
CA SER A 445 -25.74 21.10 7.39
C SER A 445 -25.84 19.59 7.29
N GLU A 446 -26.78 19.08 6.51
CA GLU A 446 -26.97 17.65 6.29
C GLU A 446 -25.79 17.02 5.53
N ARG A 447 -25.30 17.70 4.47
CA ARG A 447 -24.08 17.28 3.76
C ARG A 447 -22.87 17.20 4.69
N LYS A 448 -22.72 18.19 5.60
CA LYS A 448 -21.64 18.23 6.58
C LYS A 448 -21.75 17.06 7.58
N LEU A 449 -22.97 16.76 8.06
CA LEU A 449 -23.21 15.65 8.96
C LEU A 449 -22.81 14.32 8.33
N VAL A 450 -23.29 14.02 7.13
CA VAL A 450 -22.92 12.79 6.40
C VAL A 450 -21.40 12.66 6.24
N LYS A 451 -20.70 13.75 5.89
CA LYS A 451 -19.22 13.72 5.80
C LYS A 451 -18.55 13.47 7.14
N THR A 452 -19.10 14.01 8.23
CA THR A 452 -18.55 13.80 9.57
C THR A 452 -18.71 12.34 9.98
N GLU A 453 -19.86 11.74 9.75
CA GLU A 453 -20.10 10.33 10.03
C GLU A 453 -19.21 9.40 9.20
N LEU A 454 -19.08 9.69 7.89
CA LEU A 454 -18.15 8.92 7.05
C LEU A 454 -16.69 8.99 7.51
N LYS A 455 -16.22 10.13 8.04
CA LYS A 455 -14.86 10.28 8.56
C LYS A 455 -14.55 9.41 9.78
N ASN A 456 -15.57 9.01 10.53
CA ASN A 456 -15.41 8.08 11.64
C ASN A 456 -15.21 6.64 11.15
N MET A 457 -15.80 6.30 9.98
CA MET A 457 -15.81 4.95 9.41
C MET A 457 -14.72 4.74 8.35
N LEU A 458 -14.36 5.80 7.59
CA LEU A 458 -13.48 5.72 6.43
C LEU A 458 -12.30 6.68 6.53
N PRO A 459 -11.12 6.29 6.01
CA PRO A 459 -10.00 7.21 5.85
C PRO A 459 -10.40 8.46 5.07
N SER A 460 -9.79 9.60 5.40
CA SER A 460 -10.16 10.90 4.82
C SER A 460 -10.10 10.94 3.29
N TYR A 461 -9.19 10.19 2.68
CA TYR A 461 -9.04 10.10 1.21
C TYR A 461 -10.20 9.36 0.52
N MET A 462 -10.98 8.55 1.26
CA MET A 462 -12.17 7.86 0.76
C MET A 462 -13.44 8.70 0.90
N VAL A 463 -13.43 9.78 1.70
CA VAL A 463 -14.62 10.60 1.93
C VAL A 463 -14.93 11.46 0.69
N PRO A 464 -16.14 11.33 0.07
CA PRO A 464 -16.48 12.09 -1.12
C PRO A 464 -16.41 13.60 -0.89
N LYS A 465 -15.73 14.31 -1.82
CA LYS A 465 -15.64 15.77 -1.75
C LYS A 465 -17.03 16.43 -1.91
N LYS A 466 -17.91 15.83 -2.71
CA LYS A 466 -19.25 16.32 -2.99
C LYS A 466 -20.29 15.26 -2.61
N ILE A 467 -21.37 15.69 -2.00
CA ILE A 467 -22.54 14.86 -1.66
C ILE A 467 -23.77 15.50 -2.31
N GLU A 468 -24.49 14.71 -3.09
CA GLU A 468 -25.73 15.10 -3.75
C GLU A 468 -26.89 14.24 -3.27
N PHE A 469 -27.95 14.89 -2.80
CA PHE A 469 -29.19 14.21 -2.45
C PHE A 469 -30.07 14.08 -3.68
N VAL A 470 -30.57 12.88 -3.95
CA VAL A 470 -31.44 12.58 -5.07
C VAL A 470 -32.68 11.85 -4.60
N SER A 471 -33.77 12.02 -5.32
CA SER A 471 -35.05 11.31 -5.00
C SER A 471 -34.93 9.80 -5.27
N THR A 472 -34.19 9.43 -6.31
CA THR A 472 -33.96 8.03 -6.71
C THR A 472 -32.61 7.93 -7.42
N LEU A 473 -31.95 6.78 -7.29
CA LEU A 473 -30.77 6.45 -8.09
C LEU A 473 -31.20 5.96 -9.48
N PRO A 474 -30.54 6.38 -10.56
CA PRO A 474 -30.85 5.92 -11.90
C PRO A 474 -30.50 4.42 -12.04
N LEU A 475 -31.40 3.68 -12.72
CA LEU A 475 -31.22 2.25 -13.00
C LEU A 475 -31.15 2.04 -14.52
N THR A 476 -30.35 1.05 -14.92
CA THR A 476 -30.33 0.52 -16.28
C THR A 476 -31.63 -0.22 -16.60
N GLY A 477 -31.89 -0.52 -17.86
CA GLY A 477 -33.05 -1.31 -18.28
C GLY A 477 -33.17 -2.69 -17.59
N ASN A 478 -32.06 -3.22 -17.08
CA ASN A 478 -32.02 -4.49 -16.33
C ASN A 478 -32.10 -4.32 -14.81
N GLY A 479 -32.44 -3.12 -14.30
CA GLY A 479 -32.61 -2.84 -12.88
C GLY A 479 -31.31 -2.67 -12.09
N LYS A 480 -30.15 -2.65 -12.74
CA LYS A 480 -28.85 -2.36 -12.09
C LYS A 480 -28.60 -0.85 -12.02
N LEU A 481 -27.80 -0.41 -11.05
CA LEU A 481 -27.39 0.99 -10.93
C LEU A 481 -26.71 1.50 -12.21
N ASP A 482 -27.24 2.60 -12.79
CA ASP A 482 -26.70 3.25 -13.99
C ASP A 482 -25.60 4.27 -13.62
N ARG A 483 -24.38 3.77 -13.43
CA ARG A 483 -23.24 4.63 -13.07
C ARG A 483 -22.80 5.54 -14.22
N LYS A 484 -23.09 5.16 -15.47
CA LYS A 484 -22.77 6.01 -16.62
C LYS A 484 -23.58 7.31 -16.54
N LYS A 485 -24.88 7.18 -16.30
CA LYS A 485 -25.77 8.34 -16.11
C LYS A 485 -25.36 9.19 -14.91
N LEU A 486 -24.92 8.58 -13.80
CA LEU A 486 -24.39 9.32 -12.64
C LEU A 486 -23.11 10.08 -12.95
N ARG A 487 -22.20 9.51 -13.76
CA ARG A 487 -20.98 10.21 -14.21
C ARG A 487 -21.28 11.41 -15.12
N GLU A 488 -22.34 11.36 -15.91
CA GLU A 488 -22.79 12.46 -16.76
C GLU A 488 -23.41 13.62 -15.95
N MET A 489 -23.79 13.38 -14.69
CA MET A 489 -24.38 14.40 -13.79
C MET A 489 -23.32 15.18 -12.99
N VAL A 490 -22.03 14.84 -13.08
CA VAL A 490 -20.95 15.44 -12.26
C VAL A 490 -19.92 16.24 -13.05
#